data_4bb0a7cd664b198481822c30d5095c9a
#
_entry.id   4bb0a7cd664b198481822c30d5095c9a
#
_cell.length_a   1.000
_cell.length_b   1.000
_cell.length_c   1.000
_cell.angle_alpha   90.00
_cell.angle_beta   90.00
_cell.angle_gamma   90.00
#
_symmetry.space_group_name_H-M   'P 1'
#
loop_
_entity.id
_entity.type
_entity.pdbx_description
1 polymer ?
#
loop_
_entity_poly.entity_id
_entity_poly.type
_entity_poly.pdbx_seq_one_letter_code
_entity_poly.pdbx_strand_id
1 'polypeptide(L)'
;VEGNTRLCHQCGHRWPFRRLPLFALTGPSGAGKSTVGPALVERLGGRVTVLEQDVLWVAGLRDDVNGHPTFRGTWLRMAAMVHQNGRPVVLCGTVVPPEFEALPERALFSESHYLALVADGEVLARRLRARPAWRGWDEPRIAEMLEFNEWLQKNADTLDPPVTLFDTTSATFEESVEHAAEWVESHLP
;
A
#
# COMPACT_ATOMS: atom_id res chain seq x y z
N VAL A 1 -3.65 -10.00 19.73
CA VAL A 1 -4.72 -9.01 19.94
C VAL A 1 -6.04 -9.76 19.87
N GLU A 2 -6.91 -9.52 20.83
CA GLU A 2 -8.27 -10.08 20.91
C GLU A 2 -9.27 -8.93 20.75
N GLY A 3 -9.86 -8.80 19.56
CA GLY A 3 -10.69 -7.64 19.24
C GLY A 3 -9.90 -6.32 19.43
N ASN A 4 -10.45 -5.39 20.19
CA ASN A 4 -9.81 -4.11 20.51
C ASN A 4 -8.99 -4.14 21.81
N THR A 5 -8.45 -5.30 22.18
CA THR A 5 -7.67 -5.48 23.40
C THR A 5 -6.37 -6.21 23.10
N ARG A 6 -5.28 -5.70 23.62
CA ARG A 6 -4.00 -6.38 23.65
C ARG A 6 -3.81 -7.09 25.01
N LEU A 7 -3.42 -8.34 24.96
CA LEU A 7 -3.16 -9.17 26.12
C LEU A 7 -1.66 -9.46 26.27
N CYS A 8 -1.13 -9.26 27.45
CA CYS A 8 0.20 -9.76 27.79
C CYS A 8 0.14 -11.23 28.17
N HIS A 9 0.78 -12.11 27.41
CA HIS A 9 0.78 -13.55 27.68
C HIS A 9 1.58 -13.95 28.94
N GLN A 10 2.46 -13.05 29.44
CA GLN A 10 3.22 -13.33 30.66
C GLN A 10 2.47 -13.00 31.94
N CYS A 11 1.76 -11.87 31.99
CA CYS A 11 1.14 -11.38 33.22
C CYS A 11 -0.39 -11.23 33.13
N GLY A 12 -1.00 -11.54 32.00
CA GLY A 12 -2.45 -11.42 31.79
C GLY A 12 -2.96 -9.97 31.71
N HIS A 13 -2.08 -8.97 31.79
CA HIS A 13 -2.49 -7.58 31.71
C HIS A 13 -3.16 -7.28 30.36
N ARG A 14 -4.28 -6.58 30.41
CA ARG A 14 -5.07 -6.16 29.25
C ARG A 14 -5.09 -4.66 29.13
N TRP A 15 -4.91 -4.14 27.88
CA TRP A 15 -5.05 -2.71 27.60
C TRP A 15 -5.76 -2.48 26.26
N PRO A 16 -6.40 -1.32 26.08
CA PRO A 16 -7.04 -0.97 24.82
C PRO A 16 -6.04 -1.02 23.67
N PHE A 17 -6.49 -1.56 22.54
CA PHE A 17 -5.74 -1.58 21.29
C PHE A 17 -6.64 -1.08 20.17
N ARG A 18 -6.22 -0.01 19.51
CA ARG A 18 -7.01 0.61 18.45
C ARG A 18 -6.75 -0.09 17.13
N ARG A 19 -7.80 -0.70 16.58
CA ARG A 19 -7.79 -1.29 15.24
C ARG A 19 -8.52 -0.34 14.31
N LEU A 20 -7.79 0.31 13.42
CA LEU A 20 -8.32 1.17 12.36
C LEU A 20 -8.17 0.47 11.00
N PRO A 21 -8.90 0.91 9.95
CA PRO A 21 -8.69 0.40 8.61
C PRO A 21 -7.28 0.73 8.10
N LEU A 22 -6.68 -0.21 7.37
CA LEU A 22 -5.44 -0.03 6.62
C LEU A 22 -5.80 0.26 5.16
N PHE A 23 -5.23 1.31 4.60
CA PHE A 23 -5.34 1.64 3.19
C PHE A 23 -4.02 1.31 2.49
N ALA A 24 -4.06 0.51 1.43
CA ALA A 24 -2.91 0.21 0.59
C ALA A 24 -3.05 0.92 -0.75
N LEU A 25 -2.23 1.94 -0.99
CA LEU A 25 -2.09 2.57 -2.30
C LEU A 25 -1.02 1.81 -3.07
N THR A 26 -1.45 0.92 -3.95
CA THR A 26 -0.61 -0.06 -4.65
C THR A 26 -0.54 0.18 -6.16
N GLY A 27 0.07 -0.74 -6.89
CA GLY A 27 0.25 -0.72 -8.33
C GLY A 27 1.71 -0.82 -8.75
N PRO A 28 1.98 -0.95 -10.06
CA PRO A 28 3.35 -1.07 -10.57
C PRO A 28 4.17 0.19 -10.34
N SER A 29 5.50 0.06 -10.38
CA SER A 29 6.36 1.23 -10.43
C SER A 29 6.04 2.05 -11.68
N GLY A 30 6.04 3.38 -11.56
CA GLY A 30 5.68 4.26 -12.67
C GLY A 30 4.20 4.69 -12.71
N ALA A 31 3.32 4.04 -11.94
CA ALA A 31 1.89 4.39 -11.91
C ALA A 31 1.55 5.66 -11.11
N GLY A 32 2.50 6.25 -10.35
CA GLY A 32 2.29 7.54 -9.67
C GLY A 32 2.15 7.50 -8.15
N LYS A 33 2.22 6.34 -7.49
CA LYS A 33 2.03 6.19 -6.03
C LYS A 33 2.83 7.19 -5.18
N SER A 34 4.15 7.25 -5.39
CA SER A 34 5.06 8.13 -4.62
C SER A 34 4.86 9.63 -4.93
N THR A 35 4.04 9.96 -5.93
CA THR A 35 3.65 11.33 -6.25
C THR A 35 2.32 11.66 -5.60
N VAL A 36 1.35 10.75 -5.69
CA VAL A 36 0.01 10.89 -5.11
C VAL A 36 0.06 10.82 -3.57
N GLY A 37 0.82 9.87 -3.02
CA GLY A 37 0.87 9.62 -1.57
C GLY A 37 1.12 10.88 -0.73
N PRO A 38 2.20 11.65 -0.94
CA PRO A 38 2.45 12.87 -0.17
C PRO A 38 1.34 13.91 -0.28
N ALA A 39 0.73 14.07 -1.46
CA ALA A 39 -0.36 15.03 -1.67
C ALA A 39 -1.65 14.64 -0.91
N LEU A 40 -1.86 13.36 -0.65
CA LEU A 40 -2.99 12.91 0.16
C LEU A 40 -2.96 13.45 1.58
N VAL A 41 -1.78 13.68 2.16
CA VAL A 41 -1.66 14.25 3.52
C VAL A 41 -2.30 15.63 3.58
N GLU A 42 -2.01 16.47 2.60
CA GLU A 42 -2.55 17.83 2.50
C GLU A 42 -4.05 17.78 2.15
N ARG A 43 -4.40 17.02 1.11
CA ARG A 43 -5.79 16.90 0.62
C ARG A 43 -6.74 16.36 1.69
N LEU A 44 -6.29 15.43 2.51
CA LEU A 44 -7.09 14.83 3.60
C LEU A 44 -6.95 15.58 4.93
N GLY A 45 -6.29 16.74 4.97
CA GLY A 45 -6.20 17.61 6.16
C GLY A 45 -5.57 16.90 7.37
N GLY A 46 -4.64 15.98 7.16
CA GLY A 46 -3.98 15.22 8.22
C GLY A 46 -4.86 14.18 8.93
N ARG A 47 -6.00 13.82 8.35
CA ARG A 47 -6.87 12.73 8.88
C ARG A 47 -6.26 11.35 8.77
N VAL A 48 -5.29 11.17 7.88
CA VAL A 48 -4.53 9.93 7.70
C VAL A 48 -3.03 10.19 7.86
N THR A 49 -2.27 9.12 8.06
CA THR A 49 -0.80 9.14 7.96
C THR A 49 -0.41 8.36 6.71
N VAL A 50 0.41 8.95 5.86
CA VAL A 50 0.93 8.28 4.66
C VAL A 50 2.33 7.76 4.94
N LEU A 51 2.55 6.48 4.67
CA LEU A 51 3.84 5.81 4.80
C LEU A 51 4.28 5.28 3.44
N GLU A 52 5.54 5.55 3.07
CA GLU A 52 6.15 5.04 1.84
C GLU A 52 6.98 3.78 2.13
N GLN A 53 6.59 2.68 1.55
CA GLN A 53 7.17 1.36 1.83
C GLN A 53 8.65 1.24 1.45
N ASP A 54 9.07 1.93 0.39
CA ASP A 54 10.43 1.86 -0.13
C ASP A 54 11.49 2.42 0.84
N VAL A 55 11.09 3.22 1.82
CA VAL A 55 12.00 3.76 2.85
C VAL A 55 12.71 2.65 3.65
N LEU A 56 12.03 1.53 3.87
CA LEU A 56 12.61 0.37 4.58
C LEU A 56 13.12 -0.74 3.63
N TRP A 57 13.21 -0.48 2.34
CA TRP A 57 13.73 -1.45 1.39
C TRP A 57 15.26 -1.51 1.46
N VAL A 58 15.79 -1.91 2.62
CA VAL A 58 17.22 -1.97 2.93
C VAL A 58 17.65 -3.37 3.34
N ALA A 59 18.95 -3.64 3.22
CA ALA A 59 19.53 -4.91 3.66
C ALA A 59 19.24 -5.18 5.16
N GLY A 60 18.86 -6.40 5.49
CA GLY A 60 18.52 -6.82 6.84
C GLY A 60 17.05 -6.66 7.23
N LEU A 61 16.27 -5.84 6.52
CA LEU A 61 14.81 -5.81 6.65
C LEU A 61 14.10 -6.56 5.53
N ARG A 62 14.73 -6.61 4.37
CA ARG A 62 14.28 -7.37 3.21
C ARG A 62 14.69 -8.83 3.39
N ASP A 63 13.74 -9.74 3.42
CA ASP A 63 14.05 -11.17 3.46
C ASP A 63 14.23 -11.75 2.05
N ASP A 64 14.97 -12.87 1.98
CA ASP A 64 15.26 -13.56 0.71
C ASP A 64 14.13 -14.51 0.29
N VAL A 65 13.06 -14.57 1.08
CA VAL A 65 11.87 -15.39 0.78
C VAL A 65 10.96 -14.63 -0.17
N ASN A 66 10.42 -15.32 -1.16
CA ASN A 66 9.46 -14.74 -2.08
C ASN A 66 8.27 -14.13 -1.33
N GLY A 67 7.85 -12.92 -1.75
CA GLY A 67 6.79 -12.15 -1.07
C GLY A 67 7.26 -11.36 0.15
N HIS A 68 8.51 -11.49 0.59
CA HIS A 68 9.11 -10.70 1.68
C HIS A 68 8.24 -10.58 2.95
N PRO A 69 7.79 -11.68 3.57
CA PRO A 69 6.82 -11.65 4.67
C PRO A 69 7.33 -10.90 5.90
N THR A 70 8.62 -10.97 6.22
CA THR A 70 9.22 -10.22 7.34
C THR A 70 9.18 -8.72 7.09
N PHE A 71 9.56 -8.28 5.90
CA PHE A 71 9.48 -6.89 5.48
C PHE A 71 8.03 -6.37 5.53
N ARG A 72 7.09 -7.13 4.98
CA ARG A 72 5.66 -6.77 4.97
C ARG A 72 5.06 -6.75 6.36
N GLY A 73 5.35 -7.76 7.19
CA GLY A 73 4.91 -7.80 8.59
C GLY A 73 5.47 -6.63 9.41
N THR A 74 6.71 -6.19 9.13
CA THR A 74 7.29 -5.00 9.77
C THR A 74 6.48 -3.75 9.45
N TRP A 75 6.10 -3.53 8.18
CA TRP A 75 5.25 -2.42 7.78
C TRP A 75 3.89 -2.45 8.46
N LEU A 76 3.25 -3.62 8.52
CA LEU A 76 1.97 -3.75 9.20
C LEU A 76 2.07 -3.41 10.69
N ARG A 77 3.13 -3.83 11.38
CA ARG A 77 3.37 -3.46 12.79
C ARG A 77 3.59 -1.97 12.97
N MET A 78 4.33 -1.32 12.06
CA MET A 78 4.54 0.14 12.07
C MET A 78 3.22 0.89 11.85
N ALA A 79 2.41 0.47 10.88
CA ALA A 79 1.10 1.04 10.63
C ALA A 79 0.18 0.90 11.86
N ALA A 80 0.15 -0.28 12.48
CA ALA A 80 -0.62 -0.52 13.70
C ALA A 80 -0.14 0.34 14.88
N MET A 81 1.14 0.66 14.96
CA MET A 81 1.70 1.59 15.95
C MET A 81 1.20 3.02 15.75
N VAL A 82 1.14 3.49 14.49
CA VAL A 82 0.57 4.80 14.13
C VAL A 82 -0.92 4.85 14.48
N HIS A 83 -1.67 3.77 14.25
CA HIS A 83 -3.10 3.68 14.60
C HIS A 83 -3.40 3.96 16.08
N GLN A 84 -2.44 3.68 17.00
CA GLN A 84 -2.64 3.98 18.42
C GLN A 84 -2.79 5.48 18.70
N ASN A 85 -2.31 6.34 17.78
CA ASN A 85 -2.51 7.79 17.81
C ASN A 85 -3.85 8.26 17.20
N GLY A 86 -4.69 7.31 16.74
CA GLY A 86 -6.03 7.60 16.24
C GLY A 86 -6.11 7.99 14.77
N ARG A 87 -5.03 7.77 14.00
CA ARG A 87 -4.99 8.06 12.57
C ARG A 87 -4.84 6.78 11.76
N PRO A 88 -5.74 6.51 10.81
CA PRO A 88 -5.54 5.46 9.82
C PRO A 88 -4.28 5.69 8.99
N VAL A 89 -3.72 4.60 8.46
CA VAL A 89 -2.53 4.66 7.62
C VAL A 89 -2.88 4.36 6.17
N VAL A 90 -2.39 5.19 5.26
CA VAL A 90 -2.25 4.88 3.84
C VAL A 90 -0.82 4.41 3.61
N LEU A 91 -0.65 3.14 3.30
CA LEU A 91 0.64 2.54 2.99
C LEU A 91 0.85 2.51 1.48
N CYS A 92 1.82 3.30 1.01
CA CYS A 92 2.20 3.35 -0.40
C CYS A 92 3.27 2.31 -0.69
N GLY A 93 3.04 1.43 -1.66
CA GLY A 93 3.99 0.40 -2.04
C GLY A 93 3.45 -0.56 -3.08
N THR A 94 4.26 -1.52 -3.48
CA THR A 94 3.84 -2.60 -4.37
C THR A 94 3.40 -3.78 -3.51
N VAL A 95 2.08 -3.92 -3.32
CA VAL A 95 1.48 -4.96 -2.48
C VAL A 95 0.11 -5.35 -3.02
N VAL A 96 -0.24 -6.60 -2.87
CA VAL A 96 -1.57 -7.14 -3.22
C VAL A 96 -2.17 -7.89 -2.02
N PRO A 97 -3.51 -8.07 -1.98
CA PRO A 97 -4.17 -8.69 -0.84
C PRO A 97 -3.53 -9.98 -0.34
N PRO A 98 -3.20 -10.99 -1.16
CA PRO A 98 -2.61 -12.23 -0.67
C PRO A 98 -1.31 -12.06 0.13
N GLU A 99 -0.59 -10.96 -0.10
CA GLU A 99 0.68 -10.68 0.57
C GLU A 99 0.51 -10.07 1.97
N PHE A 100 -0.62 -9.41 2.25
CA PHE A 100 -0.93 -8.85 3.55
C PHE A 100 -1.95 -9.70 4.32
N GLU A 101 -3.00 -10.16 3.63
CA GLU A 101 -4.08 -10.90 4.26
C GLU A 101 -3.63 -12.24 4.86
N ALA A 102 -2.60 -12.88 4.29
CA ALA A 102 -2.00 -14.11 4.79
C ALA A 102 -1.12 -13.92 6.04
N LEU A 103 -0.75 -12.68 6.38
CA LEU A 103 0.14 -12.40 7.51
C LEU A 103 -0.61 -12.35 8.84
N PRO A 104 -0.02 -12.85 9.95
CA PRO A 104 -0.64 -12.75 11.27
C PRO A 104 -0.87 -11.30 11.72
N GLU A 105 -0.07 -10.35 11.22
CA GLU A 105 -0.21 -8.91 11.47
C GLU A 105 -1.51 -8.32 10.91
N ARG A 106 -2.18 -8.99 9.96
CA ARG A 106 -3.51 -8.58 9.47
C ARG A 106 -4.52 -8.41 10.61
N ALA A 107 -4.42 -9.21 11.65
CA ALA A 107 -5.26 -9.12 12.84
C ALA A 107 -5.12 -7.79 13.62
N LEU A 108 -4.12 -6.95 13.31
CA LEU A 108 -3.92 -5.64 13.94
C LEU A 108 -4.85 -4.55 13.38
N PHE A 109 -5.56 -4.83 12.29
CA PHE A 109 -6.42 -3.89 11.58
C PHE A 109 -7.88 -4.34 11.62
N SER A 110 -8.82 -3.38 11.58
CA SER A 110 -10.24 -3.71 11.42
C SER A 110 -10.51 -4.28 10.03
N GLU A 111 -10.04 -3.59 9.03
CA GLU A 111 -10.23 -3.88 7.60
C GLU A 111 -8.96 -3.51 6.84
N SER A 112 -8.83 -4.03 5.61
CA SER A 112 -7.81 -3.62 4.65
C SER A 112 -8.49 -3.25 3.34
N HIS A 113 -8.17 -2.07 2.82
CA HIS A 113 -8.66 -1.57 1.55
C HIS A 113 -7.49 -1.37 0.60
N TYR A 114 -7.68 -1.71 -0.67
CA TYR A 114 -6.63 -1.66 -1.69
C TYR A 114 -7.08 -0.80 -2.88
N LEU A 115 -6.31 0.23 -3.20
CA LEU A 115 -6.43 1.02 -4.41
C LEU A 115 -5.17 0.84 -5.24
N ALA A 116 -5.29 0.28 -6.45
CA ALA A 116 -4.19 0.16 -7.37
C ALA A 116 -4.24 1.26 -8.45
N LEU A 117 -3.17 2.02 -8.55
CA LEU A 117 -2.93 2.89 -9.70
C LEU A 117 -2.36 2.01 -10.82
N VAL A 118 -3.05 1.99 -11.95
CA VAL A 118 -2.64 1.25 -13.15
C VAL A 118 -2.49 2.22 -14.33
N ALA A 119 -1.92 1.75 -15.44
CA ALA A 119 -1.84 2.55 -16.65
C ALA A 119 -1.79 1.64 -17.89
N ASP A 120 -1.99 2.22 -19.07
CA ASP A 120 -1.62 1.57 -20.33
C ASP A 120 -0.15 1.13 -20.33
N GLY A 121 0.12 -0.05 -20.88
CA GLY A 121 1.46 -0.65 -20.84
C GLY A 121 2.53 0.20 -21.53
N GLU A 122 2.21 0.81 -22.68
CA GLU A 122 3.16 1.67 -23.41
C GLU A 122 3.45 2.96 -22.62
N VAL A 123 2.42 3.52 -21.99
CA VAL A 123 2.55 4.70 -21.14
C VAL A 123 3.42 4.37 -19.93
N LEU A 124 3.18 3.23 -19.28
CA LEU A 124 3.96 2.78 -18.14
C LEU A 124 5.43 2.54 -18.51
N ALA A 125 5.70 1.81 -19.59
CA ALA A 125 7.06 1.56 -20.10
C ALA A 125 7.80 2.87 -20.39
N ARG A 126 7.15 3.81 -21.06
CA ARG A 126 7.72 5.14 -21.35
C ARG A 126 8.06 5.90 -20.05
N ARG A 127 7.16 5.88 -19.05
CA ARG A 127 7.41 6.51 -17.74
C ARG A 127 8.61 5.89 -17.03
N LEU A 128 8.79 4.57 -17.10
CA LEU A 128 9.90 3.86 -16.47
C LEU A 128 11.23 4.13 -17.17
N ARG A 129 11.26 4.11 -18.51
CA ARG A 129 12.46 4.44 -19.31
C ARG A 129 12.90 5.89 -19.12
N ALA A 130 11.97 6.82 -18.86
CA ALA A 130 12.28 8.23 -18.62
C ALA A 130 12.88 8.51 -17.23
N ARG A 131 12.95 7.51 -16.34
CA ARG A 131 13.55 7.67 -15.02
C ARG A 131 15.06 7.83 -15.09
N PRO A 132 15.67 8.55 -14.13
CA PRO A 132 17.12 8.71 -14.08
C PRO A 132 17.85 7.36 -14.07
N ALA A 133 18.98 7.28 -14.79
CA ALA A 133 19.76 6.02 -14.95
C ALA A 133 20.18 5.37 -13.64
N TRP A 134 20.42 6.15 -12.57
CA TRP A 134 20.78 5.63 -11.26
C TRP A 134 19.67 4.78 -10.60
N ARG A 135 18.43 4.88 -11.09
CA ARG A 135 17.31 4.02 -10.67
C ARG A 135 17.42 2.58 -11.22
N GLY A 136 18.30 2.35 -12.22
CA GLY A 136 18.58 1.02 -12.76
C GLY A 136 17.37 0.34 -13.39
N TRP A 137 16.56 1.08 -14.16
CA TRP A 137 15.44 0.50 -14.92
C TRP A 137 15.95 -0.03 -16.25
N ASP A 138 16.08 -1.34 -16.33
CA ASP A 138 16.37 -2.09 -17.55
C ASP A 138 15.10 -2.72 -18.13
N GLU A 139 15.17 -3.26 -19.34
CA GLU A 139 14.01 -3.87 -20.00
C GLU A 139 13.43 -5.06 -19.25
N PRO A 140 14.21 -5.98 -18.63
CA PRO A 140 13.66 -7.05 -17.80
C PRO A 140 12.80 -6.52 -16.64
N ARG A 141 13.28 -5.54 -15.89
CA ARG A 141 12.52 -4.94 -14.78
C ARG A 141 11.28 -4.16 -15.25
N ILE A 142 11.35 -3.55 -16.44
CA ILE A 142 10.20 -2.93 -17.06
C ILE A 142 9.15 -3.99 -17.40
N ALA A 143 9.59 -5.12 -18.01
CA ALA A 143 8.69 -6.22 -18.35
C ALA A 143 7.97 -6.78 -17.10
N GLU A 144 8.66 -6.98 -15.98
CA GLU A 144 8.06 -7.40 -14.71
C GLU A 144 6.95 -6.44 -14.26
N MET A 145 7.16 -5.13 -14.41
CA MET A 145 6.15 -4.13 -14.03
C MET A 145 4.96 -4.12 -14.98
N LEU A 146 5.17 -4.39 -16.26
CA LEU A 146 4.08 -4.53 -17.23
C LEU A 146 3.25 -5.79 -16.96
N GLU A 147 3.88 -6.92 -16.69
CA GLU A 147 3.20 -8.16 -16.29
C GLU A 147 2.37 -7.96 -15.01
N PHE A 148 2.94 -7.28 -14.00
CA PHE A 148 2.22 -6.96 -12.77
C PHE A 148 1.04 -6.02 -13.02
N ASN A 149 1.19 -5.01 -13.88
CA ASN A 149 0.13 -4.10 -14.29
C ASN A 149 -1.05 -4.85 -14.95
N GLU A 150 -0.73 -5.72 -15.91
CA GLU A 150 -1.74 -6.55 -16.58
C GLU A 150 -2.42 -7.52 -15.61
N TRP A 151 -1.63 -8.13 -14.71
CA TRP A 151 -2.15 -9.05 -13.72
C TRP A 151 -3.15 -8.35 -12.79
N LEU A 152 -2.85 -7.13 -12.32
CA LEU A 152 -3.76 -6.32 -11.51
C LEU A 152 -5.06 -6.05 -12.28
N GLN A 153 -4.98 -5.58 -13.52
CA GLN A 153 -6.15 -5.27 -14.35
C GLN A 153 -7.05 -6.49 -14.58
N LYS A 154 -6.47 -7.69 -14.65
CA LYS A 154 -7.20 -8.94 -14.89
C LYS A 154 -7.81 -9.56 -13.62
N ASN A 155 -7.19 -9.35 -12.47
CA ASN A 155 -7.52 -10.12 -11.27
C ASN A 155 -8.10 -9.26 -10.12
N ALA A 156 -8.08 -7.94 -10.21
CA ALA A 156 -8.44 -7.03 -9.12
C ALA A 156 -9.78 -7.38 -8.44
N ASP A 157 -10.82 -7.65 -9.23
CA ASP A 157 -12.17 -7.95 -8.73
C ASP A 157 -12.29 -9.36 -8.11
N THR A 158 -11.33 -10.25 -8.39
CA THR A 158 -11.35 -11.64 -7.92
C THR A 158 -10.52 -11.85 -6.66
N LEU A 159 -9.77 -10.83 -6.25
CA LEU A 159 -8.98 -10.86 -5.02
C LEU A 159 -9.89 -10.70 -3.79
N ASP A 160 -9.42 -11.20 -2.65
CA ASP A 160 -10.12 -11.07 -1.37
C ASP A 160 -9.17 -10.41 -0.34
N PRO A 161 -9.49 -9.17 0.08
CA PRO A 161 -10.54 -8.28 -0.44
C PRO A 161 -10.24 -7.81 -1.87
N PRO A 162 -11.25 -7.32 -2.62
CA PRO A 162 -11.05 -6.84 -3.98
C PRO A 162 -10.18 -5.58 -4.00
N VAL A 163 -9.51 -5.36 -5.14
CA VAL A 163 -8.68 -4.18 -5.38
C VAL A 163 -9.44 -3.20 -6.26
N THR A 164 -9.64 -1.99 -5.78
CA THR A 164 -10.15 -0.89 -6.61
C THR A 164 -9.06 -0.47 -7.60
N LEU A 165 -9.40 -0.33 -8.89
CA LEU A 165 -8.47 0.14 -9.91
C LEU A 165 -8.73 1.61 -10.24
N PHE A 166 -7.66 2.38 -10.43
CA PHE A 166 -7.70 3.71 -11.02
C PHE A 166 -6.68 3.80 -12.16
N ASP A 167 -7.17 4.08 -13.36
CA ASP A 167 -6.34 4.22 -14.56
C ASP A 167 -5.73 5.62 -14.63
N THR A 168 -4.41 5.68 -14.55
CA THR A 168 -3.60 6.91 -14.62
C THR A 168 -3.05 7.18 -16.02
N THR A 169 -3.50 6.49 -17.05
CA THR A 169 -2.99 6.61 -18.43
C THR A 169 -3.03 8.05 -18.90
N SER A 170 -4.19 8.68 -18.79
CA SER A 170 -4.44 10.07 -19.19
C SER A 170 -4.82 10.99 -18.03
N ALA A 171 -4.96 10.45 -16.83
CA ALA A 171 -5.34 11.23 -15.66
C ALA A 171 -4.23 12.23 -15.28
N THR A 172 -4.65 13.43 -14.91
CA THR A 172 -3.75 14.43 -14.33
C THR A 172 -3.32 14.03 -12.92
N PHE A 173 -2.33 14.75 -12.42
CA PHE A 173 -1.91 14.59 -11.02
C PHE A 173 -3.07 14.90 -10.05
N GLU A 174 -3.76 16.00 -10.27
CA GLU A 174 -4.89 16.46 -9.46
C GLU A 174 -6.03 15.45 -9.44
N GLU A 175 -6.41 14.92 -10.60
CA GLU A 175 -7.44 13.87 -10.71
C GLU A 175 -7.03 12.60 -9.95
N SER A 176 -5.77 12.21 -10.02
CA SER A 176 -5.24 11.04 -9.31
C SER A 176 -5.27 11.23 -7.79
N VAL A 177 -4.94 12.43 -7.30
CA VAL A 177 -4.98 12.77 -5.88
C VAL A 177 -6.43 12.81 -5.39
N GLU A 178 -7.32 13.46 -6.14
CA GLU A 178 -8.73 13.56 -5.77
C GLU A 178 -9.40 12.19 -5.69
N HIS A 179 -9.21 11.34 -6.72
CA HIS A 179 -9.77 9.99 -6.72
C HIS A 179 -9.26 9.16 -5.54
N ALA A 180 -7.96 9.21 -5.25
CA ALA A 180 -7.40 8.48 -4.11
C ALA A 180 -7.91 9.04 -2.77
N ALA A 181 -8.14 10.36 -2.67
CA ALA A 181 -8.70 10.98 -1.48
C ALA A 181 -10.16 10.58 -1.26
N GLU A 182 -11.00 10.66 -2.29
CA GLU A 182 -12.40 10.23 -2.24
C GLU A 182 -12.52 8.74 -1.86
N TRP A 183 -11.64 7.91 -2.43
CA TRP A 183 -11.60 6.50 -2.09
C TRP A 183 -11.24 6.27 -0.61
N VAL A 184 -10.27 6.99 -0.06
CA VAL A 184 -9.94 6.92 1.37
C VAL A 184 -11.13 7.41 2.20
N GLU A 185 -11.72 8.56 1.85
CA GLU A 185 -12.84 9.18 2.58
C GLU A 185 -14.06 8.26 2.65
N SER A 186 -14.35 7.52 1.58
CA SER A 186 -15.48 6.59 1.52
C SER A 186 -15.34 5.39 2.47
N HIS A 187 -14.14 5.11 2.97
CA HIS A 187 -13.83 4.00 3.86
C HIS A 187 -13.33 4.45 5.25
N LEU A 188 -13.27 5.76 5.50
CA LEU A 188 -12.96 6.27 6.85
C LEU A 188 -14.15 5.99 7.80
N PRO A 189 -13.86 5.60 9.06
CA PRO A 189 -14.89 5.38 10.08
C PRO A 189 -15.61 6.66 10.49
#